data_ccf433d6c47938eb30f3c54ac8be327c
#
_entry.id   ccf433d6c47938eb30f3c54ac8be327c
#
_cell.length_a   1.000
_cell.length_b   1.000
_cell.length_c   1.000
_cell.angle_alpha   90.00
_cell.angle_beta   90.00
_cell.angle_gamma   90.00
#
_symmetry.space_group_name_H-M   'P 1'
#
loop_
_entity.id
_entity.type
_entity.pdbx_description
1 polymer ?
#
loop_
_entity_poly.entity_id
_entity_poly.type
_entity_poly.pdbx_seq_one_letter_code
_entity_poly.pdbx_strand_id
1 'polypeptide(L)'
;MPLLVAVCAVHQLRPDSGNGVTAIDKRPLSGAVRLGPYGVRGDVQADRKHHGGFDKALYAYAAEDAAFWEHELGRELPPGWFGENLRTEGIDVNAALIGEQWRIGETAVVEVTMPRTPCQTFARWVGGADQRGWVKRFSAERRLGPYLRVVRRGAIRAGDPIEVIARPDGASALLDAYRDPA
;
A
#
# COMPACT_ATOMS: atom_id res chain seq x y z
N MET A 1 1.87 -14.18 14.34
CA MET A 1 2.92 -14.03 13.32
C MET A 1 2.33 -13.21 12.17
N PRO A 2 2.97 -12.13 11.72
CA PRO A 2 2.47 -11.32 10.62
C PRO A 2 2.25 -12.11 9.34
N LEU A 3 1.15 -11.79 8.63
CA LEU A 3 0.73 -12.50 7.43
C LEU A 3 0.38 -11.52 6.29
N LEU A 4 0.55 -12.00 5.07
CA LEU A 4 0.03 -11.38 3.87
C LEU A 4 -1.42 -11.87 3.64
N VAL A 5 -2.39 -11.01 3.91
CA VAL A 5 -3.82 -11.37 3.77
C VAL A 5 -4.24 -11.45 2.31
N ALA A 6 -3.74 -10.53 1.48
CA ALA A 6 -4.04 -10.51 0.05
C ALA A 6 -2.92 -9.85 -0.75
N VAL A 7 -2.74 -10.31 -2.00
CA VAL A 7 -1.98 -9.63 -3.05
C VAL A 7 -2.97 -9.05 -4.04
N CYS A 8 -2.90 -7.74 -4.28
CA CYS A 8 -3.85 -7.03 -5.13
C CYS A 8 -3.15 -6.40 -6.34
N ALA A 9 -3.85 -6.42 -7.47
CA ALA A 9 -3.43 -5.72 -8.68
C ALA A 9 -4.63 -5.01 -9.33
N VAL A 10 -4.35 -4.16 -10.30
CA VAL A 10 -5.38 -3.43 -11.04
C VAL A 10 -6.41 -4.39 -11.61
N HIS A 11 -7.66 -4.15 -11.29
CA HIS A 11 -8.81 -4.83 -11.89
C HIS A 11 -9.29 -4.09 -13.12
N GLN A 12 -9.39 -2.77 -13.00
CA GLN A 12 -9.84 -1.90 -14.07
C GLN A 12 -9.20 -0.52 -13.96
N LEU A 13 -8.75 0.02 -15.10
CA LEU A 13 -8.40 1.42 -15.18
C LEU A 13 -9.66 2.26 -15.14
N ARG A 14 -9.68 3.30 -14.30
CA ARG A 14 -10.81 4.19 -14.12
C ARG A 14 -10.50 5.58 -14.65
N PRO A 15 -11.48 6.29 -15.26
CA PRO A 15 -11.31 7.71 -15.54
C PRO A 15 -11.01 8.49 -14.25
N ASP A 16 -10.08 9.43 -14.31
CA ASP A 16 -9.74 10.34 -13.22
C ASP A 16 -9.62 11.78 -13.73
N SER A 17 -10.33 12.69 -13.09
CA SER A 17 -10.40 14.09 -13.52
C SER A 17 -9.08 14.86 -13.39
N GLY A 18 -8.14 14.35 -12.56
CA GLY A 18 -6.83 14.96 -12.37
C GLY A 18 -5.77 14.44 -13.33
N ASN A 19 -5.75 13.12 -13.59
CA ASN A 19 -4.68 12.44 -14.32
C ASN A 19 -5.17 11.68 -15.57
N GLY A 20 -6.41 11.89 -15.98
CA GLY A 20 -7.06 11.19 -17.10
C GLY A 20 -7.44 9.74 -16.75
N VAL A 21 -6.52 8.96 -16.22
CA VAL A 21 -6.71 7.54 -15.85
C VAL A 21 -6.01 7.22 -14.53
N THR A 22 -6.65 6.36 -13.72
CA THR A 22 -6.05 5.81 -12.49
C THR A 22 -6.15 4.29 -12.44
N ALA A 23 -5.16 3.64 -11.81
CA ALA A 23 -5.10 2.21 -11.52
C ALA A 23 -5.47 1.90 -10.05
N ILE A 24 -6.26 2.75 -9.40
CA ILE A 24 -6.60 2.64 -7.98
C ILE A 24 -7.56 1.48 -7.68
N ASP A 25 -8.40 1.09 -8.65
CA ASP A 25 -9.31 -0.05 -8.53
C ASP A 25 -8.52 -1.36 -8.59
N LYS A 26 -8.01 -1.77 -7.43
CA LYS A 26 -7.27 -3.02 -7.27
C LYS A 26 -8.15 -4.07 -6.60
N ARG A 27 -7.87 -5.34 -6.92
CA ARG A 27 -8.57 -6.48 -6.32
C ARG A 27 -7.61 -7.63 -6.02
N PRO A 28 -7.96 -8.52 -5.07
CA PRO A 28 -7.16 -9.68 -4.75
C PRO A 28 -6.96 -10.59 -5.97
N LEU A 29 -5.74 -11.08 -6.10
CA LEU A 29 -5.35 -12.11 -7.06
C LEU A 29 -5.37 -13.48 -6.38
N SER A 30 -5.72 -14.51 -7.13
CA SER A 30 -5.64 -15.90 -6.68
C SER A 30 -4.26 -16.50 -6.95
N GLY A 31 -3.80 -17.38 -6.04
CA GLY A 31 -2.57 -18.14 -6.21
C GLY A 31 -1.29 -17.32 -6.01
N ALA A 32 -0.18 -17.91 -6.43
CA ALA A 32 1.13 -17.28 -6.30
C ALA A 32 1.39 -16.27 -7.41
N VAL A 33 1.83 -15.08 -7.04
CA VAL A 33 2.07 -13.95 -7.94
C VAL A 33 3.55 -13.55 -7.88
N ARG A 34 4.18 -13.35 -9.02
CA ARG A 34 5.58 -12.94 -9.10
C ARG A 34 5.74 -11.44 -8.87
N LEU A 35 6.73 -11.06 -8.07
CA LEU A 35 7.20 -9.68 -7.95
C LEU A 35 8.27 -9.40 -8.99
N GLY A 36 8.10 -8.29 -9.71
CA GLY A 36 9.11 -7.67 -10.57
C GLY A 36 9.66 -6.38 -9.93
N PRO A 37 10.56 -5.68 -10.60
CA PRO A 37 11.15 -4.45 -10.07
C PRO A 37 10.12 -3.31 -9.91
N TYR A 38 9.02 -3.38 -10.62
CA TYR A 38 7.90 -2.42 -10.55
C TYR A 38 6.70 -2.96 -9.74
N GLY A 39 6.89 -4.00 -8.91
CA GLY A 39 5.87 -4.57 -8.05
C GLY A 39 5.24 -5.85 -8.59
N VAL A 40 3.95 -6.01 -8.35
CA VAL A 40 3.18 -7.20 -8.74
C VAL A 40 3.14 -7.34 -10.26
N ARG A 41 3.50 -8.52 -10.77
CA ARG A 41 3.40 -8.79 -12.21
C ARG A 41 1.94 -8.75 -12.64
N GLY A 42 1.65 -7.93 -13.66
CA GLY A 42 0.29 -7.71 -14.14
C GLY A 42 -0.40 -6.49 -13.52
N ASP A 43 0.23 -5.85 -12.53
CA ASP A 43 -0.23 -4.55 -12.05
C ASP A 43 0.22 -3.41 -12.96
N VAL A 44 -0.45 -2.27 -12.88
CA VAL A 44 -0.19 -1.08 -13.69
C VAL A 44 0.05 0.13 -12.79
N GLN A 45 1.15 0.84 -13.04
CA GLN A 45 1.43 2.16 -12.49
C GLN A 45 0.95 3.23 -13.50
N ALA A 46 -0.29 3.69 -13.38
CA ALA A 46 -0.88 4.64 -14.34
C ALA A 46 -0.20 6.01 -14.32
N ASP A 47 0.25 6.45 -13.15
CA ASP A 47 1.02 7.70 -12.96
C ASP A 47 2.41 7.37 -12.42
N ARG A 48 3.36 7.13 -13.32
CA ARG A 48 4.75 6.83 -12.93
C ARG A 48 5.50 8.04 -12.38
N LYS A 49 5.04 9.25 -12.66
CA LYS A 49 5.71 10.48 -12.22
C LYS A 49 5.48 10.74 -10.74
N HIS A 50 4.26 10.53 -10.24
CA HIS A 50 3.89 10.88 -8.87
C HIS A 50 3.60 9.65 -7.99
N HIS A 51 3.03 8.58 -8.58
CA HIS A 51 2.57 7.39 -7.87
C HIS A 51 3.20 6.08 -8.35
N GLY A 52 4.38 6.13 -8.94
CA GLY A 52 5.07 4.96 -9.47
C GLY A 52 6.59 5.03 -9.34
N GLY A 53 7.28 4.19 -10.10
CA GLY A 53 8.72 4.00 -10.03
C GLY A 53 9.12 2.84 -9.13
N PHE A 54 10.43 2.63 -8.99
CA PHE A 54 10.97 1.51 -8.21
C PHE A 54 10.69 1.65 -6.71
N ASP A 55 10.77 2.87 -6.17
CA ASP A 55 10.56 3.14 -4.74
C ASP A 55 9.10 3.11 -4.32
N LYS A 56 8.18 3.10 -5.28
CA LYS A 56 6.73 2.94 -5.11
C LYS A 56 6.22 1.71 -5.85
N ALA A 57 7.04 0.66 -5.91
CA ALA A 57 6.71 -0.58 -6.62
C ALA A 57 5.50 -1.29 -6.01
N LEU A 58 5.36 -1.21 -4.69
CA LEU A 58 4.25 -1.78 -3.94
C LEU A 58 3.75 -0.77 -2.91
N TYR A 59 2.47 -0.87 -2.59
CA TYR A 59 1.86 -0.19 -1.45
C TYR A 59 1.30 -1.24 -0.50
N ALA A 60 1.67 -1.18 0.78
CA ALA A 60 1.16 -2.05 1.83
C ALA A 60 0.17 -1.31 2.72
N TYR A 61 -0.90 -1.99 3.12
CA TYR A 61 -1.91 -1.47 4.04
C TYR A 61 -2.37 -2.56 5.01
N ALA A 62 -2.44 -2.23 6.30
CA ALA A 62 -2.81 -3.18 7.32
C ALA A 62 -4.32 -3.46 7.34
N ALA A 63 -4.71 -4.69 7.61
CA ALA A 63 -6.11 -5.07 7.80
C ALA A 63 -6.72 -4.34 9.01
N GLU A 64 -5.94 -4.12 10.05
CA GLU A 64 -6.31 -3.39 11.25
C GLU A 64 -6.65 -1.91 10.94
N ASP A 65 -5.89 -1.28 10.04
CA ASP A 65 -6.16 0.08 9.58
C ASP A 65 -7.40 0.13 8.69
N ALA A 66 -7.58 -0.88 7.86
CA ALA A 66 -8.79 -0.99 7.05
C ALA A 66 -10.04 -1.17 7.93
N ALA A 67 -9.97 -2.03 8.95
CA ALA A 67 -11.07 -2.24 9.90
C ALA A 67 -11.44 -0.95 10.66
N PHE A 68 -10.45 -0.13 11.03
CA PHE A 68 -10.72 1.20 11.58
C PHE A 68 -11.58 2.04 10.62
N TRP A 69 -11.20 2.10 9.33
CA TRP A 69 -11.94 2.87 8.35
C TRP A 69 -13.30 2.26 7.99
N GLU A 70 -13.43 0.94 8.00
CA GLU A 70 -14.72 0.25 7.84
C GLU A 70 -15.72 0.67 8.92
N HIS A 71 -15.26 0.71 10.16
CA HIS A 71 -16.07 1.19 11.29
C HIS A 71 -16.45 2.67 11.11
N GLU A 72 -15.48 3.53 10.78
CA GLU A 72 -15.68 4.96 10.61
C GLU A 72 -16.61 5.34 9.44
N LEU A 73 -16.59 4.54 8.38
CA LEU A 73 -17.37 4.78 7.16
C LEU A 73 -18.68 3.94 7.11
N GLY A 74 -18.86 3.01 8.06
CA GLY A 74 -20.02 2.14 8.12
C GLY A 74 -20.19 1.23 6.90
N ARG A 75 -19.09 0.81 6.28
CA ARG A 75 -19.10 -0.04 5.09
C ARG A 75 -17.84 -0.90 4.97
N GLU A 76 -17.93 -2.02 4.26
CA GLU A 76 -16.80 -2.88 3.95
C GLU A 76 -15.80 -2.18 3.00
N LEU A 77 -14.51 -2.38 3.26
CA LEU A 77 -13.39 -1.90 2.46
C LEU A 77 -12.45 -3.08 2.13
N PRO A 78 -12.81 -3.92 1.16
CA PRO A 78 -12.08 -5.15 0.86
C PRO A 78 -10.63 -4.88 0.46
N PRO A 79 -9.75 -5.90 0.52
CA PRO A 79 -8.37 -5.76 0.07
C PRO A 79 -8.28 -5.19 -1.35
N GLY A 80 -7.36 -4.22 -1.54
CA GLY A 80 -7.21 -3.45 -2.77
C GLY A 80 -7.99 -2.14 -2.79
N TRP A 81 -8.91 -1.91 -1.85
CA TRP A 81 -9.76 -0.71 -1.84
C TRP A 81 -8.98 0.59 -1.64
N PHE A 82 -7.92 0.57 -0.84
CA PHE A 82 -7.03 1.73 -0.64
C PHE A 82 -6.02 1.91 -1.79
N GLY A 83 -6.10 1.08 -2.84
CA GLY A 83 -5.14 1.03 -3.95
C GLY A 83 -3.87 0.26 -3.58
N GLU A 84 -3.89 -0.48 -2.47
CA GLU A 84 -2.75 -1.27 -2.02
C GLU A 84 -2.55 -2.54 -2.85
N ASN A 85 -1.28 -2.94 -2.94
CA ASN A 85 -0.88 -4.21 -3.52
C ASN A 85 -0.83 -5.33 -2.47
N LEU A 86 -0.50 -4.97 -1.22
CA LEU A 86 -0.32 -5.90 -0.13
C LEU A 86 -1.26 -5.52 1.02
N ARG A 87 -2.27 -6.36 1.30
CA ARG A 87 -3.04 -6.28 2.54
C ARG A 87 -2.32 -7.16 3.56
N THR A 88 -1.85 -6.56 4.65
CA THR A 88 -1.11 -7.25 5.73
C THR A 88 -1.97 -7.39 6.98
N GLU A 89 -1.58 -8.28 7.88
CA GLU A 89 -2.19 -8.44 9.21
C GLU A 89 -1.10 -8.78 10.23
N GLY A 90 -1.25 -8.33 11.46
CA GLY A 90 -0.35 -8.64 12.58
C GLY A 90 0.99 -7.92 12.54
N ILE A 91 1.15 -6.90 11.68
CA ILE A 91 2.31 -6.00 11.62
C ILE A 91 1.83 -4.55 11.61
N ASP A 92 2.36 -3.72 12.51
CA ASP A 92 2.13 -2.29 12.47
C ASP A 92 2.96 -1.67 11.35
N VAL A 93 2.35 -1.53 10.18
CA VAL A 93 3.01 -0.98 8.99
C VAL A 93 3.33 0.51 9.13
N ASN A 94 2.65 1.23 10.03
CA ASN A 94 2.89 2.65 10.27
C ASN A 94 4.07 2.90 11.22
N ALA A 95 4.42 1.92 12.06
CA ALA A 95 5.61 1.95 12.90
C ALA A 95 6.90 1.48 12.20
N ALA A 96 6.83 1.08 10.94
CA ALA A 96 7.99 0.66 10.16
C ALA A 96 9.04 1.76 10.05
N LEU A 97 10.31 1.37 9.87
CA LEU A 97 11.41 2.30 9.65
C LEU A 97 11.71 2.43 8.14
N ILE A 98 12.11 3.62 7.71
CA ILE A 98 12.62 3.80 6.34
C ILE A 98 13.88 2.95 6.14
N GLY A 99 13.89 2.11 5.09
CA GLY A 99 14.93 1.12 4.84
C GLY A 99 14.73 -0.21 5.56
N GLU A 100 13.68 -0.37 6.36
CA GLU A 100 13.33 -1.66 6.97
C GLU A 100 13.01 -2.68 5.87
N GLN A 101 13.56 -3.90 5.99
CA GLN A 101 13.34 -4.94 4.99
C GLN A 101 12.45 -6.05 5.53
N TRP A 102 11.46 -6.42 4.73
CA TRP A 102 10.55 -7.52 5.02
C TRP A 102 10.76 -8.66 4.03
N ARG A 103 10.94 -9.86 4.55
CA ARG A 103 10.79 -11.08 3.77
C ARG A 103 9.32 -11.48 3.74
N ILE A 104 8.79 -11.73 2.56
CA ILE A 104 7.42 -12.20 2.33
C ILE A 104 7.50 -13.58 1.70
N GLY A 105 6.92 -14.58 2.36
CA GLY A 105 7.04 -15.97 1.96
C GLY A 105 8.50 -16.45 1.99
N GLU A 106 8.87 -17.29 1.03
CA GLU A 106 10.18 -17.95 1.06
C GLU A 106 11.35 -17.06 0.60
N THR A 107 11.13 -16.25 -0.45
CA THR A 107 12.26 -15.63 -1.15
C THR A 107 12.12 -14.14 -1.43
N ALA A 108 10.90 -13.60 -1.52
CA ALA A 108 10.71 -12.20 -1.84
C ALA A 108 11.19 -11.30 -0.69
N VAL A 109 11.91 -10.23 -1.01
CA VAL A 109 12.31 -9.21 -0.04
C VAL A 109 11.91 -7.85 -0.57
N VAL A 110 11.22 -7.08 0.27
CA VAL A 110 10.82 -5.70 0.00
C VAL A 110 11.40 -4.77 1.04
N GLU A 111 11.54 -3.50 0.71
CA GLU A 111 12.12 -2.49 1.59
C GLU A 111 11.19 -1.28 1.68
N VAL A 112 10.97 -0.81 2.89
CA VAL A 112 10.17 0.38 3.19
C VAL A 112 10.89 1.63 2.68
N THR A 113 10.22 2.43 1.84
CA THR A 113 10.83 3.59 1.21
C THR A 113 10.29 4.92 1.70
N MET A 114 8.99 5.04 1.80
CA MET A 114 8.33 6.28 2.21
C MET A 114 6.86 6.02 2.60
N PRO A 115 6.26 6.93 3.39
CA PRO A 115 4.82 6.87 3.67
C PRO A 115 4.00 7.21 2.41
N ARG A 116 2.81 6.62 2.32
CA ARG A 116 1.87 7.02 1.29
C ARG A 116 1.29 8.41 1.60
N THR A 117 1.32 9.29 0.62
CA THR A 117 0.65 10.58 0.70
C THR A 117 -0.73 10.49 0.04
N PRO A 118 -1.84 10.74 0.76
CA PRO A 118 -3.16 10.74 0.18
C PRO A 118 -3.32 11.87 -0.84
N CYS A 119 -4.09 11.62 -1.89
CA CYS A 119 -4.29 12.56 -2.99
C CYS A 119 -5.79 12.68 -3.34
N GLN A 120 -6.13 13.60 -4.23
CA GLN A 120 -7.51 13.81 -4.65
C GLN A 120 -8.13 12.61 -5.37
N THR A 121 -7.34 11.86 -6.16
CA THR A 121 -7.79 10.60 -6.76
C THR A 121 -8.21 9.60 -5.70
N PHE A 122 -7.40 9.46 -4.64
CA PHE A 122 -7.71 8.62 -3.50
C PHE A 122 -8.95 9.11 -2.75
N ALA A 123 -9.10 10.43 -2.54
CA ALA A 123 -10.26 11.02 -1.89
C ALA A 123 -11.55 10.69 -2.66
N ARG A 124 -11.55 10.86 -3.98
CA ARG A 124 -12.71 10.52 -4.83
C ARG A 124 -13.07 9.04 -4.77
N TRP A 125 -12.06 8.19 -4.77
CA TRP A 125 -12.25 6.74 -4.77
C TRP A 125 -12.75 6.21 -3.42
N VAL A 126 -12.06 6.52 -2.33
CA VAL A 126 -12.36 5.99 -1.00
C VAL A 126 -13.48 6.77 -0.30
N GLY A 127 -13.43 8.08 -0.36
CA GLY A 127 -14.40 8.95 0.33
C GLY A 127 -15.78 8.96 -0.30
N GLY A 128 -15.90 8.64 -1.59
CA GLY A 128 -17.18 8.67 -2.29
C GLY A 128 -17.86 10.04 -2.20
N ALA A 129 -19.14 10.07 -1.80
CA ALA A 129 -19.90 11.31 -1.62
C ALA A 129 -19.36 12.22 -0.51
N ASP A 130 -18.73 11.62 0.50
CA ASP A 130 -18.15 12.32 1.66
C ASP A 130 -16.68 12.69 1.49
N GLN A 131 -16.21 12.77 0.26
CA GLN A 131 -14.80 13.02 -0.05
C GLN A 131 -14.27 14.38 0.41
N ARG A 132 -15.16 15.34 0.71
CA ARG A 132 -14.76 16.66 1.20
C ARG A 132 -13.99 16.52 2.50
N GLY A 133 -12.74 17.04 2.51
CA GLY A 133 -11.85 16.92 3.66
C GLY A 133 -11.25 15.54 3.90
N TRP A 134 -11.50 14.55 3.02
CA TRP A 134 -10.99 13.19 3.17
C TRP A 134 -9.47 13.14 3.28
N VAL A 135 -8.75 13.86 2.44
CA VAL A 135 -7.27 13.90 2.48
C VAL A 135 -6.80 14.33 3.87
N LYS A 136 -7.37 15.43 4.40
CA LYS A 136 -7.01 15.94 5.73
C LYS A 136 -7.35 14.93 6.84
N ARG A 137 -8.54 14.32 6.78
CA ARG A 137 -8.98 13.32 7.75
C ARG A 137 -8.06 12.11 7.74
N PHE A 138 -7.76 11.57 6.57
CA PHE A 138 -6.88 10.41 6.42
C PHE A 138 -5.45 10.70 6.89
N SER A 139 -4.92 11.89 6.59
CA SER A 139 -3.63 12.35 7.08
C SER A 139 -3.58 12.46 8.60
N ALA A 140 -4.63 13.01 9.22
CA ALA A 140 -4.69 13.21 10.67
C ALA A 140 -4.68 11.91 11.46
N GLU A 141 -5.30 10.84 10.93
CA GLU A 141 -5.33 9.53 11.56
C GLU A 141 -3.97 8.80 11.48
N ARG A 142 -3.04 9.26 10.66
CA ARG A 142 -1.69 8.69 10.54
C ARG A 142 -1.66 7.20 10.18
N ARG A 143 -2.74 6.67 9.61
CA ARG A 143 -2.87 5.28 9.11
C ARG A 143 -2.58 5.25 7.61
N LEU A 144 -1.33 5.55 7.26
CA LEU A 144 -0.94 5.85 5.88
C LEU A 144 -0.49 4.60 5.10
N GLY A 145 0.21 3.71 5.79
CA GLY A 145 0.93 2.59 5.17
C GLY A 145 2.15 3.03 4.35
N PRO A 146 3.11 2.13 4.12
CA PRO A 146 4.34 2.40 3.37
C PRO A 146 4.21 2.08 1.89
N TYR A 147 4.94 2.85 1.08
CA TYR A 147 5.45 2.36 -0.20
C TYR A 147 6.67 1.49 0.03
N LEU A 148 6.84 0.50 -0.86
CA LEU A 148 7.91 -0.47 -0.79
C LEU A 148 8.57 -0.63 -2.16
N ARG A 149 9.91 -0.84 -2.17
CA ARG A 149 10.60 -1.32 -3.36
C ARG A 149 10.90 -2.81 -3.26
N VAL A 150 11.04 -3.46 -4.39
CA VAL A 150 11.40 -4.87 -4.46
C VAL A 150 12.92 -5.00 -4.48
N VAL A 151 13.49 -5.48 -3.37
CA VAL A 151 14.93 -5.73 -3.22
C VAL A 151 15.32 -7.07 -3.82
N ARG A 152 14.55 -8.11 -3.51
CA ARG A 152 14.72 -9.45 -4.09
C ARG A 152 13.39 -9.95 -4.63
N ARG A 153 13.41 -10.34 -5.90
CA ARG A 153 12.23 -10.89 -6.57
C ARG A 153 11.89 -12.26 -5.98
N GLY A 154 10.61 -12.60 -6.02
CA GLY A 154 10.07 -13.87 -5.57
C GLY A 154 8.61 -14.01 -5.98
N ALA A 155 8.02 -15.13 -5.66
CA ALA A 155 6.58 -15.32 -5.73
C ALA A 155 6.00 -15.14 -4.32
N ILE A 156 4.86 -14.48 -4.23
CA ILE A 156 4.11 -14.26 -3.00
C ILE A 156 2.64 -14.62 -3.20
N ARG A 157 1.95 -15.00 -2.14
CA ARG A 157 0.53 -15.33 -2.15
C ARG A 157 -0.14 -15.00 -0.81
N ALA A 158 -1.43 -14.93 -0.80
CA ALA A 158 -2.20 -14.84 0.44
C ALA A 158 -1.84 -16.01 1.38
N GLY A 159 -1.67 -15.73 2.67
CA GLY A 159 -1.23 -16.66 3.69
C GLY A 159 0.30 -16.73 3.90
N ASP A 160 1.10 -16.10 3.05
CA ASP A 160 2.54 -16.07 3.24
C ASP A 160 2.92 -15.28 4.51
N PRO A 161 3.90 -15.78 5.30
CA PRO A 161 4.40 -15.05 6.45
C PRO A 161 5.17 -13.80 6.03
N ILE A 162 5.09 -12.77 6.88
CA ILE A 162 5.90 -11.56 6.77
C ILE A 162 6.88 -11.53 7.93
N GLU A 163 8.17 -11.39 7.64
CA GLU A 163 9.22 -11.31 8.64
C GLU A 163 10.07 -10.07 8.41
N VAL A 164 10.24 -9.26 9.44
CA VAL A 164 11.21 -8.15 9.43
C VAL A 164 12.61 -8.73 9.58
N ILE A 165 13.40 -8.63 8.52
CA ILE A 165 14.74 -9.25 8.45
C ILE A 165 15.89 -8.27 8.63
N ALA A 166 15.63 -6.97 8.46
CA ALA A 166 16.61 -5.92 8.68
C ALA A 166 15.96 -4.60 9.09
N ARG A 167 16.61 -3.89 9.99
CA ARG A 167 16.29 -2.53 10.40
C ARG A 167 17.58 -1.71 10.39
N PRO A 168 17.68 -0.63 9.60
CA PRO A 168 18.88 0.19 9.61
C PRO A 168 19.03 0.95 10.93
N ASP A 169 20.25 1.02 11.43
CA ASP A 169 20.55 1.84 12.61
C ASP A 169 20.31 3.32 12.33
N GLY A 170 19.66 4.01 13.25
CA GLY A 170 19.36 5.44 13.14
C GLY A 170 18.35 5.81 12.06
N ALA A 171 17.62 4.83 11.48
CA ALA A 171 16.60 5.09 10.49
C ALA A 171 15.43 5.90 11.07
N SER A 172 14.86 6.79 10.25
CA SER A 172 13.65 7.53 10.61
C SER A 172 12.43 6.61 10.61
N ALA A 173 11.52 6.84 11.55
CA ALA A 173 10.22 6.19 11.49
C ALA A 173 9.44 6.67 10.25
N LEU A 174 8.62 5.77 9.70
CA LEU A 174 7.80 6.05 8.51
C LEU A 174 7.00 7.34 8.65
N LEU A 175 6.33 7.50 9.79
CA LEU A 175 5.47 8.65 10.04
C LEU A 175 6.22 9.97 10.27
N ASP A 176 7.49 9.92 10.69
CA ASP A 176 8.35 11.10 10.81
C ASP A 176 8.78 11.64 9.44
N ALA A 177 8.85 10.78 8.45
CA ALA A 177 9.10 11.14 7.06
C ALA A 177 7.88 11.71 6.33
N TYR A 178 6.69 11.59 6.91
CA TYR A 178 5.45 12.09 6.32
C TYR A 178 5.39 13.62 6.37
N ARG A 179 4.96 14.22 5.25
CA ARG A 179 4.63 15.64 5.17
C ARG A 179 3.19 15.77 4.69
N ASP A 180 2.38 16.54 5.42
CA ASP A 180 1.01 16.80 5.02
C ASP A 180 0.98 17.42 3.62
N PRO A 181 0.08 16.95 2.75
CA PRO A 181 -0.13 17.60 1.46
C PRO A 181 -0.67 19.02 1.67
N ALA A 182 -0.08 19.96 0.95
CA ALA A 182 -0.49 21.36 0.97
C ALA A 182 -1.92 21.56 0.43
#